data_4203167ba36c2a844cc88cf2b8b97d01
#
_entry.id   4203167ba36c2a844cc88cf2b8b97d01
#
_cell.length_a   1.000
_cell.length_b   1.000
_cell.length_c   1.000
_cell.angle_alpha   90.00
_cell.angle_beta   90.00
_cell.angle_gamma   90.00
#
_symmetry.space_group_name_H-M   'P 1'
#
loop_
_entity.id
_entity.type
_entity.pdbx_description
1 polymer ?
#
loop_
_entity_poly.entity_id
_entity_poly.type
_entity_poly.pdbx_seq_one_letter_code
_entity_poly.pdbx_strand_id
1 'polypeptide(L)'
;MYQINNKTWSIRLVRSDSPMLIRSDGSYTVGMCDRTTQTIYISNLLQGKFLRKVLIHEICHSAMFSYGIDMSVEQEELFCDLIATYGDEIIGIVDNVFRALKEVA
;
A
#
# COMPACT_ATOMS: atom_id res chain seq x y z
N MET A 1 11.38 -5.77 6.09
CA MET A 1 11.80 -5.20 4.78
C MET A 1 11.25 -6.04 3.64
N TYR A 2 11.01 -5.42 2.53
CA TYR A 2 10.61 -6.11 1.30
C TYR A 2 11.29 -5.45 0.11
N GLN A 3 11.33 -6.15 -1.01
CA GLN A 3 11.88 -5.62 -2.25
C GLN A 3 10.80 -5.56 -3.33
N ILE A 4 10.84 -4.51 -4.13
CA ILE A 4 9.99 -4.36 -5.29
C ILE A 4 10.81 -3.70 -6.40
N ASN A 5 10.89 -4.34 -7.55
CA ASN A 5 11.73 -3.92 -8.68
C ASN A 5 13.17 -3.57 -8.24
N ASN A 6 13.79 -4.46 -7.45
CA ASN A 6 15.15 -4.33 -6.92
C ASN A 6 15.38 -3.14 -5.97
N LYS A 7 14.31 -2.48 -5.53
CA LYS A 7 14.40 -1.43 -4.52
C LYS A 7 13.95 -1.99 -3.18
N THR A 8 14.73 -1.72 -2.15
CA THR A 8 14.46 -2.22 -0.80
C THR A 8 13.66 -1.17 -0.03
N TRP A 9 12.56 -1.61 0.55
CA TRP A 9 11.66 -0.80 1.35
C TRP A 9 11.58 -1.32 2.77
N SER A 10 11.38 -0.40 3.72
CA SER A 10 11.18 -0.74 5.12
C SER A 10 9.80 -0.29 5.56
N ILE A 11 9.23 -1.02 6.53
CA ILE A 11 7.96 -0.63 7.16
C ILE A 11 8.26 -0.38 8.63
N ARG A 12 7.84 0.78 9.14
CA ARG A 12 8.03 1.18 10.52
C ARG A 12 6.70 1.53 11.16
N LEU A 13 6.40 0.88 12.28
CA LEU A 13 5.28 1.27 13.12
C LEU A 13 5.72 2.44 13.99
N VAL A 14 4.92 3.50 14.02
CA VAL A 14 5.21 4.72 14.77
C VAL A 14 3.99 5.13 15.58
N ARG A 15 4.19 6.02 16.55
CA ARG A 15 3.09 6.57 17.32
C ARG A 15 2.18 7.40 16.41
N SER A 16 0.89 7.43 16.72
CA SER A 16 -0.10 8.18 15.95
C SER A 16 0.18 9.68 15.87
N ASP A 17 0.94 10.22 16.82
CA ASP A 17 1.35 11.63 16.83
C ASP A 17 2.75 11.85 16.28
N SER A 18 3.35 10.87 15.66
CA SER A 18 4.69 10.98 15.07
C SER A 18 4.73 12.03 13.96
N PRO A 19 5.81 12.86 13.90
CA PRO A 19 5.99 13.78 12.78
C PRO A 19 6.02 13.07 11.42
N MET A 20 6.37 11.79 11.37
CA MET A 20 6.41 11.00 10.14
C MET A 20 5.02 10.78 9.54
N LEU A 21 3.95 11.03 10.29
CA LEU A 21 2.56 10.89 9.84
C LEU A 21 1.89 12.24 9.55
N ILE A 22 2.66 13.34 9.45
CA ILE A 22 2.13 14.65 9.13
C ILE A 22 2.16 14.86 7.62
N ARG A 23 0.99 15.19 7.05
CA ARG A 23 0.87 15.56 5.64
C ARG A 23 1.39 16.97 5.39
N SER A 24 1.60 17.32 4.12
CA SER A 24 2.08 18.66 3.71
C SER A 24 1.14 19.77 4.17
N ASP A 25 -0.15 19.51 4.38
CA ASP A 25 -1.12 20.47 4.89
C ASP A 25 -1.15 20.59 6.41
N GLY A 26 -0.29 19.84 7.11
CA GLY A 26 -0.20 19.83 8.57
C GLY A 26 -1.14 18.85 9.26
N SER A 27 -2.01 18.17 8.53
CA SER A 27 -2.90 17.15 9.11
C SER A 27 -2.17 15.83 9.33
N TYR A 28 -2.66 15.02 10.27
CA TYR A 28 -2.14 13.67 10.49
C TYR A 28 -2.83 12.66 9.59
N THR A 29 -2.06 11.65 9.20
CA THR A 29 -2.57 10.46 8.51
C THR A 29 -2.21 9.22 9.30
N VAL A 30 -2.71 8.05 8.88
CA VAL A 30 -2.44 6.77 9.54
C VAL A 30 -1.37 5.95 8.81
N GLY A 31 -0.99 6.37 7.61
CA GLY A 31 0.07 5.76 6.82
C GLY A 31 0.72 6.78 5.90
N MET A 32 2.02 6.62 5.66
CA MET A 32 2.81 7.54 4.83
C MET A 32 3.88 6.77 4.09
N CYS A 33 3.96 6.97 2.78
CA CYS A 33 5.02 6.41 1.94
C CYS A 33 6.09 7.49 1.71
N ASP A 34 7.27 7.33 2.30
CA ASP A 34 8.39 8.25 2.10
C ASP A 34 9.31 7.69 1.02
N ARG A 35 9.26 8.31 -0.16
CA ARG A 35 10.03 7.87 -1.32
C ARG A 35 11.52 8.15 -1.16
N THR A 36 11.88 9.19 -0.43
CA THR A 36 13.28 9.58 -0.25
C THR A 36 14.04 8.55 0.55
N THR A 37 13.45 8.06 1.65
CA THR A 37 14.07 7.06 2.52
C THR A 37 13.62 5.64 2.20
N GLN A 38 12.69 5.47 1.25
CA GLN A 38 12.07 4.19 0.91
C GLN A 38 11.54 3.48 2.17
N THR A 39 10.79 4.25 2.95
CA THR A 39 10.19 3.78 4.20
C THR A 39 8.70 4.08 4.21
N ILE A 40 7.92 3.12 4.65
CA ILE A 40 6.49 3.28 4.92
C ILE A 40 6.32 3.39 6.42
N TYR A 41 5.66 4.46 6.86
CA TYR A 41 5.34 4.70 8.26
C TYR A 41 3.87 4.38 8.48
N ILE A 42 3.57 3.60 9.50
CA ILE A 42 2.22 3.16 9.84
C ILE A 42 1.94 3.47 11.31
N SER A 43 0.78 4.03 11.61
CA SER A 43 0.36 4.24 13.00
C SER A 43 0.27 2.90 13.74
N ASN A 44 0.88 2.81 14.91
CA ASN A 44 0.84 1.60 15.73
C ASN A 44 -0.52 1.33 16.37
N LEU A 45 -1.49 2.23 16.16
CA LEU A 45 -2.88 2.02 16.63
C LEU A 45 -3.70 1.17 15.66
N LEU A 46 -3.23 0.99 14.41
CA LEU A 46 -3.98 0.24 13.42
C LEU A 46 -3.94 -1.25 13.70
N GLN A 47 -5.07 -1.92 13.49
CA GLN A 47 -5.22 -3.35 13.71
C GLN A 47 -6.14 -3.97 12.66
N GLY A 48 -6.02 -5.28 12.47
CA GLY A 48 -6.95 -6.08 11.70
C GLY A 48 -7.07 -5.66 10.25
N LYS A 49 -8.30 -5.66 9.74
CA LYS A 49 -8.58 -5.36 8.34
C LYS A 49 -8.19 -3.95 7.93
N PHE A 50 -8.31 -2.99 8.85
CA PHE A 50 -7.93 -1.62 8.53
C PHE A 50 -6.42 -1.49 8.40
N LEU A 51 -5.64 -2.13 9.28
CA LEU A 51 -4.19 -2.18 9.13
C LEU A 51 -3.81 -2.77 7.78
N ARG A 52 -4.44 -3.90 7.41
CA ARG A 52 -4.18 -4.54 6.12
C ARG A 52 -4.47 -3.61 4.95
N LYS A 53 -5.60 -2.90 4.99
CA LYS A 53 -6.00 -1.96 3.93
C LYS A 53 -4.98 -0.84 3.77
N VAL A 54 -4.54 -0.25 4.89
CA VAL A 54 -3.55 0.83 4.86
C VAL A 54 -2.20 0.31 4.33
N LEU A 55 -1.79 -0.89 4.73
CA LEU A 55 -0.56 -1.51 4.21
C LEU A 55 -0.63 -1.68 2.69
N ILE A 56 -1.74 -2.19 2.16
CA ILE A 56 -1.90 -2.35 0.71
C ILE A 56 -1.80 -0.99 0.01
N HIS A 57 -2.47 0.03 0.54
CA HIS A 57 -2.44 1.38 -0.02
C HIS A 57 -1.01 1.93 -0.10
N GLU A 58 -0.28 1.89 1.01
CA GLU A 58 1.07 2.46 1.05
C GLU A 58 2.08 1.63 0.24
N ILE A 59 1.97 0.30 0.28
CA ILE A 59 2.84 -0.56 -0.54
C ILE A 59 2.55 -0.33 -2.03
N CYS A 60 1.30 -0.07 -2.41
CA CYS A 60 0.96 0.29 -3.79
C CYS A 60 1.68 1.57 -4.23
N HIS A 61 1.75 2.60 -3.38
CA HIS A 61 2.56 3.79 -3.65
C HIS A 61 4.03 3.43 -3.86
N SER A 62 4.57 2.55 -3.04
CA SER A 62 5.97 2.13 -3.19
C SER A 62 6.20 1.40 -4.51
N ALA A 63 5.23 0.62 -4.98
CA ALA A 63 5.30 -0.04 -6.28
C ALA A 63 5.30 0.97 -7.42
N MET A 64 4.42 1.97 -7.38
CA MET A 64 4.38 3.03 -8.39
C MET A 64 5.73 3.73 -8.51
N PHE A 65 6.32 4.09 -7.39
CA PHE A 65 7.64 4.72 -7.37
C PHE A 65 8.72 3.77 -7.89
N SER A 66 8.73 2.52 -7.40
CA SER A 66 9.80 1.57 -7.73
C SER A 66 9.82 1.16 -9.20
N TYR A 67 8.66 1.18 -9.87
CA TYR A 67 8.55 0.89 -11.30
C TYR A 67 8.56 2.15 -12.15
N GLY A 68 8.69 3.34 -11.56
CA GLY A 68 8.72 4.59 -12.31
C GLY A 68 7.41 4.89 -13.04
N ILE A 69 6.28 4.45 -12.47
CA ILE A 69 4.97 4.71 -13.07
C ILE A 69 4.59 6.16 -12.81
N ASP A 70 4.39 6.92 -13.90
CA ASP A 70 4.10 8.35 -13.82
C ASP A 70 2.60 8.59 -13.93
N MET A 71 2.02 9.12 -12.87
CA MET A 71 0.60 9.46 -12.77
C MET A 71 0.46 10.78 -12.01
N SER A 72 -0.65 11.47 -12.21
CA SER A 72 -0.99 12.59 -11.30
C SER A 72 -1.21 12.07 -9.89
N VAL A 73 -1.08 12.96 -8.90
CA VAL A 73 -1.29 12.59 -7.49
C VAL A 73 -2.71 12.03 -7.30
N GLU A 74 -3.71 12.67 -7.91
CA GLU A 74 -5.10 12.21 -7.81
C GLU A 74 -5.30 10.81 -8.42
N GLN A 75 -4.67 10.54 -9.55
CA GLN A 75 -4.75 9.23 -10.21
C GLN A 75 -4.07 8.15 -9.38
N GLU A 76 -2.89 8.43 -8.85
CA GLU A 76 -2.16 7.47 -8.01
C GLU A 76 -2.93 7.16 -6.74
N GLU A 77 -3.50 8.18 -6.07
CA GLU A 77 -4.31 7.98 -4.88
C GLU A 77 -5.54 7.13 -5.17
N LEU A 78 -6.25 7.42 -6.26
CA LEU A 78 -7.41 6.63 -6.66
C LEU A 78 -7.03 5.18 -6.93
N PHE A 79 -5.93 4.95 -7.63
CA PHE A 79 -5.46 3.62 -7.98
C PHE A 79 -5.11 2.82 -6.71
N CYS A 80 -4.36 3.42 -5.80
CA CYS A 80 -3.98 2.76 -4.54
C CYS A 80 -5.21 2.48 -3.66
N ASP A 81 -6.19 3.39 -3.64
CA ASP A 81 -7.43 3.19 -2.90
C ASP A 81 -8.27 2.05 -3.49
N LEU A 82 -8.35 1.94 -4.81
CA LEU A 82 -9.07 0.85 -5.47
C LEU A 82 -8.46 -0.51 -5.13
N ILE A 83 -7.13 -0.61 -5.22
CA ILE A 83 -6.44 -1.86 -4.88
C ILE A 83 -6.61 -2.19 -3.41
N ALA A 84 -6.49 -1.20 -2.52
CA ALA A 84 -6.64 -1.42 -1.09
C ALA A 84 -8.05 -1.85 -0.71
N THR A 85 -9.06 -1.35 -1.42
CA THR A 85 -10.47 -1.62 -1.12
C THR A 85 -10.95 -2.94 -1.73
N TYR A 86 -10.58 -3.22 -2.99
CA TYR A 86 -11.15 -4.31 -3.77
C TYR A 86 -10.14 -5.40 -4.16
N GLY A 87 -8.86 -5.17 -3.93
CA GLY A 87 -7.81 -6.07 -4.41
C GLY A 87 -7.94 -7.49 -3.86
N ASP A 88 -8.20 -7.64 -2.57
CA ASP A 88 -8.34 -8.97 -1.96
C ASP A 88 -9.53 -9.73 -2.55
N GLU A 89 -10.66 -9.05 -2.77
CA GLU A 89 -11.84 -9.67 -3.38
C GLU A 89 -11.55 -10.11 -4.82
N ILE A 90 -10.93 -9.25 -5.60
CA ILE A 90 -10.58 -9.55 -7.00
C ILE A 90 -9.63 -10.74 -7.05
N ILE A 91 -8.58 -10.74 -6.25
CA ILE A 91 -7.60 -11.83 -6.23
C ILE A 91 -8.25 -13.13 -5.75
N GLY A 92 -9.14 -13.06 -4.76
CA GLY A 92 -9.89 -14.22 -4.30
C GLY A 92 -10.74 -14.85 -5.40
N ILE A 93 -11.41 -14.01 -6.21
CA ILE A 93 -12.16 -14.49 -7.37
C ILE A 93 -11.21 -15.14 -8.39
N VAL A 94 -10.09 -14.49 -8.68
CA VAL A 94 -9.09 -15.03 -9.60
C VAL A 94 -8.59 -16.38 -9.15
N ASP A 95 -8.27 -16.52 -7.88
CA ASP A 95 -7.78 -17.80 -7.32
C ASP A 95 -8.79 -18.91 -7.51
N ASN A 96 -10.08 -18.63 -7.27
CA ASN A 96 -11.14 -19.62 -7.42
C ASN A 96 -11.35 -19.99 -8.89
N VAL A 97 -11.41 -19.01 -9.78
CA VAL A 97 -11.57 -19.24 -11.23
C VAL A 97 -10.38 -20.01 -11.79
N PHE A 98 -9.17 -19.60 -11.43
CA PHE A 98 -7.95 -20.24 -11.91
C PHE A 98 -7.92 -21.72 -11.50
N ARG A 99 -8.30 -22.02 -10.26
CA ARG A 99 -8.35 -23.40 -9.77
C ARG A 99 -9.36 -24.23 -10.56
N ALA A 100 -10.55 -23.66 -10.82
CA ALA A 100 -11.58 -24.34 -11.60
C ALA A 100 -11.12 -24.60 -13.05
N LEU A 101 -10.44 -23.62 -13.66
CA LEU A 101 -9.92 -23.78 -15.02
C LEU A 101 -8.84 -24.86 -15.10
N LYS A 102 -7.99 -24.97 -14.07
CA LYS A 102 -6.96 -26.02 -14.01
C LYS A 102 -7.58 -27.42 -13.91
N GLU A 103 -8.72 -27.54 -13.24
CA GLU A 103 -9.39 -28.84 -13.10
C GLU A 103 -10.00 -29.34 -14.40
N VAL A 104 -10.40 -28.43 -15.31
CA VAL A 104 -11.00 -28.82 -16.60
C VAL A 104 -9.99 -28.85 -17.75
N ALA A 105 -8.82 -28.34 -17.52
CA ALA A 105 -7.74 -28.39 -18.51
C ALA A 105 -6.90 -29.64 -18.31
#